data_cd4f1b8a2363dc9a1bbefc3dc0dc0aed
#
_entry.id   cd4f1b8a2363dc9a1bbefc3dc0dc0aed
#
_cell.length_a   1.000
_cell.length_b   1.000
_cell.length_c   1.000
_cell.angle_alpha   90.00
_cell.angle_beta   90.00
_cell.angle_gamma   90.00
#
_symmetry.space_group_name_H-M   'P 1'
#
loop_
_entity.id
_entity.type
_entity.pdbx_description
1 polymer ?
#
loop_
_entity_poly.entity_id
_entity_poly.type
_entity_poly.pdbx_seq_one_letter_code
_entity_poly.pdbx_strand_id
1 'polypeptide(L)'
;MKQIDFDHGTVIGNILGAALPMLVAQILSLLYNIVDRIYIARIPSVGTTALGAVGLCFPIIVIITAFSNLFGSGGAPLFSINRGKGNIKKAEAIMNTSFSMLCICGVALMVIGMLFASPILVLFGASEEGLSYAYPYMMIYLIGTVPSMIATGMNPFINAQGYATSGMLSVTIGAVANLILDPLFIFGLNLGIKGAAIATIISQTLSAAYVFYFLRKKAELKVRVLSKGEWKACRDDAKNIVSLGSAGFIMQLTNSLVTICCNSVLSGIGGDVYISVMTIVSSVRQMVETPIYAINEGTSPILSYNYGAQRPKKVKKAICVLTCMILIYTAIAWSVIIFEPEFLIGIFSTDSELLADCVEALKLYFAAFIFMDLQYVGQTVFKSLNKKKQAIFFSLLRKVFIVVPLTYLFPYAFHMGTKGVFLAEPISNVIGGSLCFITMLVMLKRSI
;
A
#
# COMPACT_ATOMS: atom_id res chain seq x y z
N MET A 1 -11.61 -11.34 -21.48
CA MET A 1 -10.40 -11.30 -20.66
C MET A 1 -10.18 -12.69 -20.09
N LYS A 2 -8.93 -13.16 -20.10
CA LYS A 2 -8.62 -14.53 -19.66
C LYS A 2 -8.66 -14.56 -18.12
N GLN A 3 -9.50 -15.44 -17.57
CA GLN A 3 -9.54 -15.72 -16.13
C GLN A 3 -8.43 -16.71 -15.79
N ILE A 4 -7.74 -16.47 -14.67
CA ILE A 4 -6.73 -17.39 -14.14
C ILE A 4 -7.45 -18.55 -13.48
N ASP A 5 -7.15 -19.77 -13.92
CA ASP A 5 -7.71 -21.00 -13.35
C ASP A 5 -6.87 -21.43 -12.14
N PHE A 6 -7.36 -21.13 -10.93
CA PHE A 6 -6.71 -21.55 -9.68
C PHE A 6 -6.85 -23.06 -9.41
N ASP A 7 -7.74 -23.72 -10.12
CA ASP A 7 -8.09 -25.13 -9.91
C ASP A 7 -7.16 -26.07 -10.69
N HIS A 8 -7.07 -25.87 -12.01
CA HIS A 8 -6.34 -26.74 -12.92
C HIS A 8 -5.01 -26.13 -13.38
N GLY A 9 -4.85 -24.80 -13.30
CA GLY A 9 -3.64 -24.11 -13.72
C GLY A 9 -2.38 -24.49 -12.90
N THR A 10 -1.21 -24.32 -13.53
CA THR A 10 0.07 -24.48 -12.83
C THR A 10 0.26 -23.33 -11.81
N VAL A 11 0.82 -23.63 -10.65
CA VAL A 11 1.04 -22.64 -9.59
C VAL A 11 1.90 -21.47 -10.10
N ILE A 12 2.99 -21.76 -10.83
CA ILE A 12 3.88 -20.73 -11.38
C ILE A 12 3.16 -19.88 -12.41
N GLY A 13 2.43 -20.50 -13.35
CA GLY A 13 1.67 -19.77 -14.38
C GLY A 13 0.58 -18.87 -13.77
N ASN A 14 -0.09 -19.35 -12.72
CA ASN A 14 -1.10 -18.57 -12.01
C ASN A 14 -0.48 -17.37 -11.29
N ILE A 15 0.66 -17.55 -10.60
CA ILE A 15 1.37 -16.46 -9.91
C ILE A 15 1.86 -15.42 -10.90
N LEU A 16 2.53 -15.83 -11.98
CA LEU A 16 2.99 -14.89 -13.01
C LEU A 16 1.82 -14.19 -13.71
N GLY A 17 0.75 -14.93 -14.02
CA GLY A 17 -0.45 -14.36 -14.62
C GLY A 17 -1.18 -13.34 -13.74
N ALA A 18 -1.01 -13.43 -12.40
CA ALA A 18 -1.54 -12.45 -11.47
C ALA A 18 -0.53 -11.33 -11.15
N ALA A 19 0.73 -11.66 -10.90
CA ALA A 19 1.74 -10.72 -10.46
C ALA A 19 2.15 -9.71 -11.56
N LEU A 20 2.26 -10.15 -12.83
CA LEU A 20 2.66 -9.25 -13.91
C LEU A 20 1.66 -8.10 -14.17
N PRO A 21 0.33 -8.34 -14.29
CA PRO A 21 -0.62 -7.23 -14.38
C PRO A 21 -0.59 -6.32 -13.16
N MET A 22 -0.43 -6.89 -11.94
CA MET A 22 -0.34 -6.09 -10.73
C MET A 22 0.93 -5.24 -10.68
N LEU A 23 2.06 -5.76 -11.17
CA LEU A 23 3.29 -5.00 -11.30
C LEU A 23 3.10 -3.78 -12.22
N VAL A 24 2.48 -3.99 -13.38
CA VAL A 24 2.16 -2.89 -14.31
C VAL A 24 1.25 -1.86 -13.64
N ALA A 25 0.21 -2.30 -12.93
CA ALA A 25 -0.68 -1.41 -12.19
C ALA A 25 0.05 -0.58 -11.13
N GLN A 26 0.94 -1.20 -10.37
CA GLN A 26 1.74 -0.52 -9.33
C GLN A 26 2.72 0.51 -9.92
N ILE A 27 3.41 0.14 -11.01
CA ILE A 27 4.31 1.07 -11.71
C ILE A 27 3.53 2.26 -12.27
N LEU A 28 2.39 2.03 -12.92
CA LEU A 28 1.53 3.11 -13.41
C LEU A 28 1.03 4.01 -12.29
N SER A 29 0.65 3.43 -11.14
CA SER A 29 0.23 4.18 -9.96
C SER A 29 1.36 5.05 -9.41
N LEU A 30 2.59 4.54 -9.42
CA LEU A 30 3.76 5.30 -8.97
C LEU A 30 4.08 6.44 -9.92
N LEU A 31 4.03 6.17 -11.23
CA LEU A 31 4.31 7.18 -12.26
C LEU A 31 3.29 8.31 -12.22
N TYR A 32 1.99 8.02 -12.15
CA TYR A 32 1.01 9.09 -12.14
C TYR A 32 1.12 9.96 -10.87
N ASN A 33 1.44 9.38 -9.70
CA ASN A 33 1.66 10.15 -8.47
C ASN A 33 2.85 11.12 -8.59
N ILE A 34 3.92 10.69 -9.30
CA ILE A 34 5.08 11.55 -9.55
C ILE A 34 4.70 12.68 -10.52
N VAL A 35 4.02 12.35 -11.61
CA VAL A 35 3.63 13.33 -12.64
C VAL A 35 2.65 14.36 -12.10
N ASP A 36 1.66 13.95 -11.31
CA ASP A 36 0.72 14.85 -10.62
C ASP A 36 1.48 15.90 -9.77
N ARG A 37 2.44 15.46 -8.96
CA ARG A 37 3.27 16.39 -8.18
C ARG A 37 4.10 17.33 -9.05
N ILE A 38 4.62 16.86 -10.19
CA ILE A 38 5.36 17.71 -11.14
C ILE A 38 4.43 18.77 -11.72
N TYR A 39 3.19 18.44 -12.09
CA TYR A 39 2.23 19.43 -12.59
C TYR A 39 1.88 20.45 -11.52
N ILE A 40 1.61 20.04 -10.28
CA ILE A 40 1.33 20.94 -9.16
C ILE A 40 2.52 21.87 -8.89
N ALA A 41 3.75 21.35 -8.89
CA ALA A 41 4.95 22.16 -8.69
C ALA A 41 5.19 23.20 -9.80
N ARG A 42 4.63 22.99 -10.99
CA ARG A 42 4.74 23.90 -12.15
C ARG A 42 3.61 24.90 -12.26
N ILE A 43 2.69 24.99 -11.29
CA ILE A 43 1.65 26.02 -11.27
C ILE A 43 2.32 27.40 -11.19
N PRO A 44 2.04 28.32 -12.13
CA PRO A 44 2.69 29.63 -12.14
C PRO A 44 2.46 30.41 -10.84
N SER A 45 3.51 31.04 -10.33
CA SER A 45 3.58 31.89 -9.12
C SER A 45 3.35 31.20 -7.77
N VAL A 46 2.73 30.02 -7.71
CA VAL A 46 2.35 29.35 -6.44
C VAL A 46 2.74 27.87 -6.35
N GLY A 47 3.50 27.35 -7.31
CA GLY A 47 3.77 25.90 -7.42
C GLY A 47 4.40 25.30 -6.17
N THR A 48 5.38 25.94 -5.55
CA THR A 48 6.03 25.50 -4.32
C THR A 48 5.07 25.48 -3.12
N THR A 49 4.29 26.55 -2.94
CA THR A 49 3.27 26.66 -1.90
C THR A 49 2.14 25.64 -2.11
N ALA A 50 1.71 25.46 -3.37
CA ALA A 50 0.70 24.46 -3.74
C ALA A 50 1.18 23.03 -3.46
N LEU A 51 2.43 22.70 -3.79
CA LEU A 51 3.00 21.38 -3.50
C LEU A 51 3.09 21.13 -1.99
N GLY A 52 3.49 22.15 -1.22
CA GLY A 52 3.48 22.07 0.25
C GLY A 52 2.06 21.84 0.81
N ALA A 53 1.06 22.55 0.25
CA ALA A 53 -0.34 22.38 0.64
C ALA A 53 -0.87 20.97 0.38
N VAL A 54 -0.53 20.35 -0.76
CA VAL A 54 -0.85 18.93 -1.02
C VAL A 54 -0.15 18.00 -0.03
N GLY A 55 1.09 18.31 0.33
CA GLY A 55 1.84 17.60 1.36
C GLY A 55 1.12 17.55 2.70
N LEU A 56 0.49 18.67 3.12
CA LEU A 56 -0.32 18.75 4.34
C LEU A 56 -1.59 17.88 4.29
N CYS A 57 -2.12 17.63 3.08
CA CYS A 57 -3.28 16.74 2.88
C CYS A 57 -2.91 15.25 2.89
N PHE A 58 -1.64 14.91 2.67
CA PHE A 58 -1.16 13.54 2.51
C PHE A 58 -1.52 12.59 3.67
N PRO A 59 -1.42 12.97 4.96
CA PRO A 59 -1.80 12.10 6.06
C PRO A 59 -3.26 11.65 6.00
N ILE A 60 -4.18 12.51 5.56
CA ILE A 60 -5.60 12.18 5.42
C ILE A 60 -5.80 11.19 4.25
N ILE A 61 -5.07 11.38 3.15
CA ILE A 61 -5.06 10.45 2.01
C ILE A 61 -4.60 9.06 2.46
N VAL A 62 -3.54 9.00 3.29
CA VAL A 62 -3.04 7.74 3.87
C VAL A 62 -4.09 7.07 4.75
N ILE A 63 -4.82 7.82 5.57
CA ILE A 63 -5.90 7.28 6.41
C ILE A 63 -7.01 6.68 5.55
N ILE A 64 -7.47 7.39 4.52
CA ILE A 64 -8.49 6.87 3.57
C ILE A 64 -8.02 5.57 2.93
N THR A 65 -6.77 5.52 2.47
CA THR A 65 -6.17 4.32 1.87
C THR A 65 -6.05 3.17 2.88
N ALA A 66 -5.68 3.47 4.13
CA ALA A 66 -5.59 2.48 5.18
C ALA A 66 -6.95 1.82 5.47
N PHE A 67 -8.04 2.60 5.51
CA PHE A 67 -9.39 2.05 5.65
C PHE A 67 -9.84 1.27 4.40
N SER A 68 -9.45 1.70 3.19
CA SER A 68 -9.70 0.93 1.97
C SER A 68 -9.07 -0.45 2.05
N ASN A 69 -7.81 -0.51 2.49
CA ASN A 69 -7.06 -1.74 2.68
C ASN A 69 -7.61 -2.60 3.82
N LEU A 70 -8.11 -1.97 4.90
CA LEU A 70 -8.74 -2.68 6.01
C LEU A 70 -9.87 -3.61 5.53
N PHE A 71 -10.74 -3.11 4.67
CA PHE A 71 -11.89 -3.87 4.18
C PHE A 71 -11.55 -4.69 2.92
N GLY A 72 -10.71 -4.17 2.02
CA GLY A 72 -10.32 -4.85 0.79
C GLY A 72 -9.38 -6.03 1.05
N SER A 73 -8.19 -5.74 1.59
CA SER A 73 -7.19 -6.77 1.89
C SER A 73 -7.57 -7.67 3.08
N GLY A 74 -8.50 -7.23 3.94
CA GLY A 74 -9.08 -8.08 4.98
C GLY A 74 -10.14 -9.04 4.45
N GLY A 75 -10.93 -8.62 3.46
CA GLY A 75 -12.01 -9.42 2.90
C GLY A 75 -11.58 -10.38 1.79
N ALA A 76 -10.68 -9.97 0.90
CA ALA A 76 -10.30 -10.76 -0.27
C ALA A 76 -9.69 -12.14 0.05
N PRO A 77 -8.82 -12.32 1.06
CA PRO A 77 -8.37 -13.66 1.46
C PRO A 77 -9.50 -14.54 1.98
N LEU A 78 -10.41 -13.99 2.81
CA LEU A 78 -11.57 -14.72 3.33
C LEU A 78 -12.52 -15.14 2.20
N PHE A 79 -12.74 -14.26 1.24
CA PHE A 79 -13.47 -14.54 0.00
C PHE A 79 -12.84 -15.70 -0.75
N SER A 80 -11.54 -15.65 -1.02
CA SER A 80 -10.79 -16.68 -1.77
C SER A 80 -10.81 -18.02 -1.04
N ILE A 81 -10.65 -18.05 0.28
CA ILE A 81 -10.74 -19.28 1.10
C ILE A 81 -12.13 -19.92 0.95
N ASN A 82 -13.22 -19.14 1.06
CA ASN A 82 -14.57 -19.68 0.96
C ASN A 82 -14.89 -20.13 -0.47
N ARG A 83 -14.38 -19.44 -1.48
CA ARG A 83 -14.47 -19.86 -2.88
C ARG A 83 -13.74 -21.20 -3.08
N GLY A 84 -12.53 -21.36 -2.53
CA GLY A 84 -11.79 -22.62 -2.56
C GLY A 84 -12.49 -23.78 -1.86
N LYS A 85 -13.23 -23.50 -0.77
CA LYS A 85 -14.10 -24.49 -0.09
C LYS A 85 -15.36 -24.87 -0.87
N GLY A 86 -15.64 -24.23 -2.01
CA GLY A 86 -16.90 -24.38 -2.72
C GLY A 86 -18.09 -23.67 -2.07
N ASN A 87 -17.88 -22.89 -1.01
CA ASN A 87 -18.96 -22.14 -0.34
C ASN A 87 -19.17 -20.77 -1.01
N ILE A 88 -19.74 -20.81 -2.19
CA ILE A 88 -19.92 -19.63 -3.06
C ILE A 88 -20.81 -18.57 -2.40
N LYS A 89 -21.89 -18.99 -1.73
CA LYS A 89 -22.79 -18.05 -1.02
C LYS A 89 -22.04 -17.26 0.06
N LYS A 90 -21.16 -17.93 0.81
CA LYS A 90 -20.35 -17.28 1.85
C LYS A 90 -19.31 -16.34 1.26
N ALA A 91 -18.66 -16.74 0.17
CA ALA A 91 -17.72 -15.87 -0.55
C ALA A 91 -18.43 -14.59 -1.01
N GLU A 92 -19.60 -14.72 -1.65
CA GLU A 92 -20.38 -13.57 -2.09
C GLU A 92 -20.80 -12.67 -0.93
N ALA A 93 -21.23 -13.24 0.20
CA ALA A 93 -21.59 -12.50 1.42
C ALA A 93 -20.40 -11.68 1.94
N ILE A 94 -19.19 -12.25 1.98
CA ILE A 94 -17.96 -11.55 2.41
C ILE A 94 -17.65 -10.36 1.48
N MET A 95 -17.70 -10.54 0.16
CA MET A 95 -17.48 -9.48 -0.80
C MET A 95 -18.50 -8.34 -0.64
N ASN A 96 -19.78 -8.67 -0.50
CA ASN A 96 -20.86 -7.70 -0.32
C ASN A 96 -20.76 -6.97 1.02
N THR A 97 -20.31 -7.67 2.07
CA THR A 97 -20.03 -7.06 3.38
C THR A 97 -18.89 -6.06 3.26
N SER A 98 -17.75 -6.43 2.65
CA SER A 98 -16.62 -5.52 2.41
C SER A 98 -17.05 -4.30 1.60
N PHE A 99 -17.80 -4.48 0.52
CA PHE A 99 -18.31 -3.38 -0.31
C PHE A 99 -19.19 -2.41 0.49
N SER A 100 -20.13 -2.95 1.27
CA SER A 100 -21.02 -2.13 2.09
C SER A 100 -20.28 -1.39 3.18
N MET A 101 -19.26 -2.02 3.81
CA MET A 101 -18.38 -1.37 4.80
C MET A 101 -17.54 -0.25 4.18
N LEU A 102 -17.01 -0.44 2.96
CA LEU A 102 -16.29 0.59 2.21
C LEU A 102 -17.17 1.81 1.95
N CYS A 103 -18.43 1.59 1.52
CA CYS A 103 -19.37 2.68 1.27
C CYS A 103 -19.70 3.45 2.54
N ILE A 104 -20.07 2.74 3.63
CA ILE A 104 -20.43 3.37 4.90
C ILE A 104 -19.26 4.12 5.52
N CYS A 105 -18.09 3.47 5.58
CA CYS A 105 -16.89 4.08 6.12
C CYS A 105 -16.42 5.25 5.26
N GLY A 106 -16.52 5.14 3.92
CA GLY A 106 -16.18 6.21 2.99
C GLY A 106 -17.05 7.45 3.19
N VAL A 107 -18.36 7.28 3.35
CA VAL A 107 -19.27 8.40 3.67
C VAL A 107 -18.94 8.99 5.04
N ALA A 108 -18.67 8.16 6.05
CA ALA A 108 -18.30 8.63 7.38
C ALA A 108 -16.99 9.43 7.36
N LEU A 109 -15.94 8.92 6.69
CA LEU A 109 -14.67 9.62 6.55
C LEU A 109 -14.81 10.92 5.75
N MET A 110 -15.62 10.92 4.69
CA MET A 110 -15.93 12.14 3.93
C MET A 110 -16.57 13.20 4.82
N VAL A 111 -17.63 12.85 5.55
CA VAL A 111 -18.35 13.81 6.41
C VAL A 111 -17.47 14.30 7.55
N ILE A 112 -16.78 13.40 8.27
CA ILE A 112 -15.87 13.77 9.36
C ILE A 112 -14.72 14.63 8.81
N GLY A 113 -14.13 14.22 7.69
CA GLY A 113 -13.04 14.97 7.04
C GLY A 113 -13.49 16.39 6.67
N MET A 114 -14.67 16.55 6.08
CA MET A 114 -15.21 17.88 5.72
C MET A 114 -15.51 18.76 6.94
N LEU A 115 -16.07 18.18 8.01
CA LEU A 115 -16.37 18.91 9.23
C LEU A 115 -15.10 19.38 9.96
N PHE A 116 -14.04 18.60 9.91
CA PHE A 116 -12.79 18.86 10.63
C PHE A 116 -11.59 19.21 9.73
N ALA A 117 -11.82 19.51 8.45
CA ALA A 117 -10.74 19.78 7.49
C ALA A 117 -9.78 20.88 7.96
N SER A 118 -10.31 22.04 8.34
CA SER A 118 -9.49 23.18 8.79
C SER A 118 -8.70 22.86 10.08
N PRO A 119 -9.30 22.40 11.19
CA PRO A 119 -8.53 22.07 12.39
C PRO A 119 -7.51 20.96 12.19
N ILE A 120 -7.80 19.98 11.32
CA ILE A 120 -6.84 18.90 11.01
C ILE A 120 -5.64 19.46 10.23
N LEU A 121 -5.86 20.32 9.23
CA LEU A 121 -4.77 20.93 8.46
C LEU A 121 -3.89 21.83 9.33
N VAL A 122 -4.49 22.59 10.24
CA VAL A 122 -3.75 23.41 11.21
C VAL A 122 -2.94 22.51 12.17
N LEU A 123 -3.50 21.40 12.64
CA LEU A 123 -2.78 20.43 13.48
C LEU A 123 -1.57 19.83 12.73
N PHE A 124 -1.66 19.69 11.40
CA PHE A 124 -0.54 19.22 10.57
C PHE A 124 0.46 20.32 10.19
N GLY A 125 0.28 21.53 10.73
CA GLY A 125 1.24 22.62 10.59
C GLY A 125 0.95 23.57 9.42
N ALA A 126 -0.31 23.62 8.94
CA ALA A 126 -0.69 24.61 7.91
C ALA A 126 -0.53 26.04 8.43
N SER A 127 0.27 26.85 7.74
CA SER A 127 0.26 28.32 7.90
C SER A 127 -1.03 28.93 7.32
N GLU A 128 -1.33 30.19 7.61
CA GLU A 128 -2.49 30.87 7.01
C GLU A 128 -2.46 30.84 5.48
N GLU A 129 -1.30 31.06 4.89
CA GLU A 129 -1.10 30.96 3.44
C GLU A 129 -1.27 29.52 2.96
N GLY A 130 -0.60 28.54 3.58
CA GLY A 130 -0.72 27.12 3.25
C GLY A 130 -2.16 26.60 3.35
N LEU A 131 -2.91 27.08 4.36
CA LEU A 131 -4.32 26.72 4.55
C LEU A 131 -5.20 27.24 3.41
N SER A 132 -4.91 28.41 2.84
CA SER A 132 -5.66 28.97 1.71
C SER A 132 -5.64 28.09 0.47
N TYR A 133 -4.59 27.28 0.29
CA TYR A 133 -4.45 26.31 -0.81
C TYR A 133 -4.84 24.89 -0.38
N ALA A 134 -4.46 24.45 0.82
CA ALA A 134 -4.72 23.11 1.30
C ALA A 134 -6.21 22.84 1.58
N TYR A 135 -6.92 23.81 2.14
CA TYR A 135 -8.33 23.66 2.48
C TYR A 135 -9.24 23.43 1.25
N PRO A 136 -9.18 24.25 0.18
CA PRO A 136 -9.97 23.99 -1.03
C PRO A 136 -9.61 22.65 -1.69
N TYR A 137 -8.32 22.31 -1.76
CA TYR A 137 -7.87 21.04 -2.30
C TYR A 137 -8.46 19.87 -1.51
N MET A 138 -8.37 19.93 -0.18
CA MET A 138 -8.86 18.89 0.73
C MET A 138 -10.38 18.72 0.61
N MET A 139 -11.14 19.84 0.63
CA MET A 139 -12.59 19.80 0.51
C MET A 139 -13.05 19.14 -0.78
N ILE A 140 -12.39 19.45 -1.89
CA ILE A 140 -12.65 18.82 -3.17
C ILE A 140 -12.27 17.34 -3.10
N TYR A 141 -11.04 17.01 -2.65
CA TYR A 141 -10.54 15.64 -2.58
C TYR A 141 -11.46 14.73 -1.75
N LEU A 142 -12.00 15.22 -0.64
CA LEU A 142 -12.89 14.46 0.25
C LEU A 142 -14.20 14.02 -0.43
N ILE A 143 -14.69 14.73 -1.43
CA ILE A 143 -15.86 14.30 -2.26
C ILE A 143 -15.54 12.97 -2.96
N GLY A 144 -14.28 12.79 -3.36
CA GLY A 144 -13.79 11.56 -4.00
C GLY A 144 -13.52 10.38 -3.05
N THR A 145 -13.73 10.52 -1.73
CA THR A 145 -13.40 9.48 -0.74
C THR A 145 -14.09 8.15 -1.03
N VAL A 146 -15.40 8.15 -1.28
CA VAL A 146 -16.16 6.92 -1.55
C VAL A 146 -15.69 6.24 -2.86
N PRO A 147 -15.61 6.94 -4.00
CA PRO A 147 -15.02 6.36 -5.22
C PRO A 147 -13.61 5.82 -5.02
N SER A 148 -12.74 6.58 -4.36
CA SER A 148 -11.37 6.14 -4.07
C SER A 148 -11.33 4.85 -3.26
N MET A 149 -12.15 4.75 -2.21
CA MET A 149 -12.24 3.56 -1.38
C MET A 149 -12.79 2.36 -2.15
N ILE A 150 -13.76 2.56 -3.04
CA ILE A 150 -14.30 1.49 -3.89
C ILE A 150 -13.24 1.03 -4.89
N ALA A 151 -12.56 1.95 -5.58
CA ALA A 151 -11.52 1.62 -6.56
C ALA A 151 -10.41 0.78 -5.93
N THR A 152 -9.90 1.21 -4.78
CA THR A 152 -8.79 0.54 -4.09
C THR A 152 -9.25 -0.71 -3.33
N GLY A 153 -10.35 -0.61 -2.58
CA GLY A 153 -10.79 -1.67 -1.68
C GLY A 153 -11.48 -2.84 -2.37
N MET A 154 -12.08 -2.64 -3.57
CA MET A 154 -12.74 -3.72 -4.30
C MET A 154 -11.84 -4.36 -5.37
N ASN A 155 -10.72 -3.74 -5.75
CA ASN A 155 -9.77 -4.31 -6.70
C ASN A 155 -9.24 -5.69 -6.26
N PRO A 156 -8.88 -5.94 -4.97
CA PRO A 156 -8.48 -7.27 -4.50
C PRO A 156 -9.51 -8.37 -4.77
N PHE A 157 -10.82 -8.06 -4.82
CA PHE A 157 -11.87 -9.03 -5.12
C PHE A 157 -11.93 -9.38 -6.62
N ILE A 158 -11.54 -8.47 -7.51
CA ILE A 158 -11.37 -8.76 -8.95
C ILE A 158 -10.23 -9.77 -9.12
N ASN A 159 -9.09 -9.51 -8.45
CA ASN A 159 -7.91 -10.37 -8.48
C ASN A 159 -8.20 -11.74 -7.83
N ALA A 160 -8.98 -11.76 -6.73
CA ALA A 160 -9.41 -12.97 -6.04
C ALA A 160 -10.35 -13.86 -6.87
N GLN A 161 -11.01 -13.30 -7.90
CA GLN A 161 -11.77 -14.05 -8.88
C GLN A 161 -10.94 -14.51 -10.10
N GLY A 162 -9.64 -14.21 -10.11
CA GLY A 162 -8.72 -14.60 -11.21
C GLY A 162 -8.64 -13.61 -12.37
N TYR A 163 -9.19 -12.40 -12.24
CA TYR A 163 -9.21 -11.40 -13.30
C TYR A 163 -8.15 -10.30 -13.10
N ALA A 164 -6.91 -10.69 -12.85
CA ALA A 164 -5.82 -9.74 -12.55
C ALA A 164 -5.63 -8.66 -13.63
N THR A 165 -5.80 -8.99 -14.91
CA THR A 165 -5.76 -8.01 -16.01
C THR A 165 -6.88 -6.97 -15.89
N SER A 166 -8.06 -7.36 -15.41
CA SER A 166 -9.16 -6.40 -15.18
C SER A 166 -8.86 -5.52 -13.96
N GLY A 167 -8.23 -6.09 -12.91
CA GLY A 167 -7.71 -5.32 -11.78
C GLY A 167 -6.69 -4.26 -12.23
N MET A 168 -5.74 -4.64 -13.08
CA MET A 168 -4.78 -3.72 -13.70
C MET A 168 -5.49 -2.62 -14.50
N LEU A 169 -6.46 -2.98 -15.34
CA LEU A 169 -7.17 -2.01 -16.17
C LEU A 169 -7.92 -0.95 -15.34
N SER A 170 -8.45 -1.31 -14.18
CA SER A 170 -9.10 -0.32 -13.31
C SER A 170 -8.13 0.77 -12.84
N VAL A 171 -6.90 0.38 -12.49
CA VAL A 171 -5.83 1.31 -12.10
C VAL A 171 -5.35 2.11 -13.31
N THR A 172 -5.18 1.46 -14.46
CA THR A 172 -4.75 2.11 -15.71
C THR A 172 -5.74 3.19 -16.15
N ILE A 173 -7.05 2.92 -16.08
CA ILE A 173 -8.09 3.90 -16.41
C ILE A 173 -7.96 5.15 -15.52
N GLY A 174 -7.81 4.96 -14.21
CA GLY A 174 -7.59 6.07 -13.29
C GLY A 174 -6.31 6.86 -13.58
N ALA A 175 -5.19 6.15 -13.76
CA ALA A 175 -3.89 6.77 -13.99
C ALA A 175 -3.85 7.56 -15.31
N VAL A 176 -4.36 6.99 -16.41
CA VAL A 176 -4.41 7.66 -17.72
C VAL A 176 -5.37 8.85 -17.69
N ALA A 177 -6.54 8.70 -17.07
CA ALA A 177 -7.48 9.80 -16.91
C ALA A 177 -6.86 10.97 -16.13
N ASN A 178 -6.18 10.69 -15.02
CA ASN A 178 -5.50 11.71 -14.22
C ASN A 178 -4.41 12.44 -15.03
N LEU A 179 -3.56 11.68 -15.73
CA LEU A 179 -2.48 12.21 -16.55
C LEU A 179 -2.96 13.19 -17.65
N ILE A 180 -4.16 12.96 -18.19
CA ILE A 180 -4.80 13.81 -19.21
C ILE A 180 -5.54 14.98 -18.56
N LEU A 181 -6.24 14.73 -17.46
CA LEU A 181 -7.10 15.74 -16.83
C LEU A 181 -6.33 16.77 -16.01
N ASP A 182 -5.18 16.38 -15.40
CA ASP A 182 -4.35 17.30 -14.62
C ASP A 182 -3.93 18.53 -15.45
N PRO A 183 -3.22 18.40 -16.59
CA PRO A 183 -2.82 19.57 -17.35
C PRO A 183 -4.01 20.36 -17.91
N LEU A 184 -5.12 19.68 -18.22
CA LEU A 184 -6.33 20.32 -18.70
C LEU A 184 -6.96 21.23 -17.63
N PHE A 185 -7.13 20.72 -16.41
CA PHE A 185 -7.77 21.47 -15.33
C PHE A 185 -6.81 22.45 -14.65
N ILE A 186 -5.56 22.08 -14.47
CA ILE A 186 -4.56 22.93 -13.82
C ILE A 186 -4.24 24.16 -14.70
N PHE A 187 -3.85 23.90 -15.95
CA PHE A 187 -3.35 24.94 -16.87
C PHE A 187 -4.41 25.38 -17.89
N GLY A 188 -5.12 24.44 -18.54
CA GLY A 188 -6.09 24.75 -19.59
C GLY A 188 -7.29 25.55 -19.09
N LEU A 189 -7.84 25.18 -17.95
CA LEU A 189 -8.95 25.89 -17.30
C LEU A 189 -8.49 26.86 -16.20
N ASN A 190 -7.18 27.01 -15.98
CA ASN A 190 -6.58 27.88 -14.95
C ASN A 190 -7.14 27.66 -13.52
N LEU A 191 -7.52 26.43 -13.18
CA LEU A 191 -8.05 26.11 -11.86
C LEU A 191 -6.94 25.88 -10.82
N GLY A 192 -5.67 25.80 -11.24
CA GLY A 192 -4.52 25.60 -10.37
C GLY A 192 -4.66 24.34 -9.51
N ILE A 193 -4.38 24.45 -8.21
CA ILE A 193 -4.44 23.32 -7.26
C ILE A 193 -5.84 22.68 -7.14
N LYS A 194 -6.91 23.48 -7.31
CA LYS A 194 -8.29 22.93 -7.34
C LYS A 194 -8.49 22.05 -8.56
N GLY A 195 -7.85 22.38 -9.67
CA GLY A 195 -7.86 21.58 -10.89
C GLY A 195 -7.26 20.20 -10.69
N ALA A 196 -6.12 20.10 -9.99
CA ALA A 196 -5.51 18.84 -9.63
C ALA A 196 -6.45 17.96 -8.77
N ALA A 197 -7.11 18.55 -7.76
CA ALA A 197 -8.06 17.81 -6.92
C ALA A 197 -9.27 17.30 -7.74
N ILE A 198 -9.82 18.11 -8.64
CA ILE A 198 -10.94 17.72 -9.51
C ILE A 198 -10.53 16.59 -10.46
N ALA A 199 -9.36 16.70 -11.10
CA ALA A 199 -8.83 15.67 -11.97
C ALA A 199 -8.66 14.33 -11.24
N THR A 200 -8.12 14.38 -10.02
CA THR A 200 -7.95 13.20 -9.17
C THR A 200 -9.29 12.54 -8.85
N ILE A 201 -10.33 13.31 -8.46
CA ILE A 201 -11.66 12.75 -8.15
C ILE A 201 -12.29 12.12 -9.38
N ILE A 202 -12.23 12.77 -10.53
CA ILE A 202 -12.81 12.23 -11.76
C ILE A 202 -12.11 10.92 -12.11
N SER A 203 -10.78 10.88 -12.02
CA SER A 203 -9.96 9.70 -12.30
C SER A 203 -10.28 8.53 -11.36
N GLN A 204 -10.40 8.80 -10.06
CA GLN A 204 -10.80 7.81 -9.07
C GLN A 204 -12.24 7.34 -9.29
N THR A 205 -13.15 8.23 -9.69
CA THR A 205 -14.54 7.90 -10.00
C THR A 205 -14.63 7.01 -11.24
N LEU A 206 -13.85 7.27 -12.28
CA LEU A 206 -13.78 6.41 -13.47
C LEU A 206 -13.24 5.02 -13.12
N SER A 207 -12.18 4.95 -12.32
CA SER A 207 -11.65 3.69 -11.82
C SER A 207 -12.69 2.91 -10.99
N ALA A 208 -13.37 3.58 -10.06
CA ALA A 208 -14.42 2.99 -9.24
C ALA A 208 -15.62 2.50 -10.08
N ALA A 209 -16.03 3.30 -11.07
CA ALA A 209 -17.11 2.95 -11.98
C ALA A 209 -16.78 1.68 -12.78
N TYR A 210 -15.52 1.58 -13.27
CA TYR A 210 -15.06 0.36 -13.94
C TYR A 210 -15.04 -0.85 -13.01
N VAL A 211 -14.50 -0.71 -11.78
CA VAL A 211 -14.47 -1.78 -10.76
C VAL A 211 -15.89 -2.25 -10.45
N PHE A 212 -16.82 -1.32 -10.20
CA PHE A 212 -18.21 -1.64 -9.89
C PHE A 212 -18.92 -2.29 -11.08
N TYR A 213 -18.75 -1.75 -12.30
CA TYR A 213 -19.29 -2.33 -13.53
C TYR A 213 -18.78 -3.75 -13.73
N PHE A 214 -17.46 -3.97 -13.57
CA PHE A 214 -16.87 -5.28 -13.74
C PHE A 214 -17.42 -6.29 -12.74
N LEU A 215 -17.40 -5.96 -11.45
CA LEU A 215 -17.89 -6.83 -10.37
C LEU A 215 -19.40 -7.08 -10.44
N ARG A 216 -20.18 -6.16 -11.03
CA ARG A 216 -21.64 -6.33 -11.15
C ARG A 216 -22.06 -7.09 -12.41
N LYS A 217 -21.33 -6.93 -13.52
CA LYS A 217 -21.75 -7.41 -14.84
C LYS A 217 -20.88 -8.52 -15.42
N LYS A 218 -19.57 -8.47 -15.20
CA LYS A 218 -18.58 -9.35 -15.87
C LYS A 218 -18.00 -10.43 -14.97
N ALA A 219 -17.85 -10.15 -13.67
CA ALA A 219 -17.30 -11.10 -12.71
C ALA A 219 -18.23 -12.29 -12.49
N GLU A 220 -17.66 -13.42 -12.10
CA GLU A 220 -18.37 -14.66 -11.76
C GLU A 220 -19.31 -14.43 -10.55
N LEU A 221 -18.73 -13.89 -9.45
CA LEU A 221 -19.49 -13.49 -8.27
C LEU A 221 -19.76 -11.99 -8.31
N LYS A 222 -21.04 -11.64 -8.14
CA LYS A 222 -21.50 -10.27 -8.37
C LYS A 222 -21.62 -9.49 -7.07
N VAL A 223 -21.16 -8.23 -7.12
CA VAL A 223 -21.27 -7.30 -5.99
C VAL A 223 -22.66 -6.69 -5.90
N ARG A 224 -23.17 -6.55 -4.68
CA ARG A 224 -24.37 -5.81 -4.33
C ARG A 224 -24.28 -5.18 -2.95
N VAL A 225 -25.07 -4.17 -2.70
CA VAL A 225 -25.20 -3.58 -1.36
C VAL A 225 -26.06 -4.53 -0.50
N LEU A 226 -25.66 -4.72 0.75
CA LEU A 226 -26.42 -5.49 1.73
C LEU A 226 -27.70 -4.77 2.12
N SER A 227 -28.82 -5.49 2.19
CA SER A 227 -30.05 -5.00 2.77
C SER A 227 -29.95 -4.91 4.29
N LYS A 228 -30.84 -4.10 4.93
CA LYS A 228 -30.84 -3.94 6.41
C LYS A 228 -30.96 -5.28 7.16
N GLY A 229 -31.72 -6.24 6.63
CA GLY A 229 -31.92 -7.56 7.25
C GLY A 229 -30.66 -8.44 7.19
N GLU A 230 -29.87 -8.32 6.14
CA GLU A 230 -28.67 -9.13 5.92
C GLU A 230 -27.51 -8.72 6.82
N TRP A 231 -27.46 -7.48 7.32
CA TRP A 231 -26.40 -7.00 8.22
C TRP A 231 -26.29 -7.83 9.50
N LYS A 232 -27.40 -8.31 10.06
CA LYS A 232 -27.36 -9.19 11.24
C LYS A 232 -26.66 -10.50 10.93
N ALA A 233 -26.95 -11.10 9.77
CA ALA A 233 -26.35 -12.34 9.32
C ALA A 233 -24.86 -12.19 8.97
N CYS A 234 -24.44 -11.00 8.50
CA CYS A 234 -23.08 -10.70 8.09
C CYS A 234 -22.21 -10.11 9.20
N ARG A 235 -22.70 -9.96 10.43
CA ARG A 235 -21.97 -9.36 11.55
C ARG A 235 -20.64 -10.06 11.84
N ASP A 236 -20.61 -11.38 11.81
CA ASP A 236 -19.39 -12.16 12.06
C ASP A 236 -18.41 -12.06 10.87
N ASP A 237 -18.92 -11.90 9.64
CA ASP A 237 -18.10 -11.63 8.48
C ASP A 237 -17.43 -10.28 8.60
N ALA A 238 -18.16 -9.24 8.97
CA ALA A 238 -17.63 -7.91 9.21
C ALA A 238 -16.51 -7.92 10.26
N LYS A 239 -16.74 -8.59 11.41
CA LYS A 239 -15.71 -8.77 12.44
C LYS A 239 -14.47 -9.49 11.90
N ASN A 240 -14.66 -10.53 11.10
CA ASN A 240 -13.57 -11.30 10.53
C ASN A 240 -12.76 -10.48 9.52
N ILE A 241 -13.44 -9.70 8.67
CA ILE A 241 -12.82 -8.80 7.71
C ILE A 241 -11.96 -7.75 8.44
N VAL A 242 -12.53 -7.03 9.40
CA VAL A 242 -11.81 -6.03 10.20
C VAL A 242 -10.63 -6.66 10.93
N SER A 243 -10.85 -7.81 11.58
CA SER A 243 -9.78 -8.48 12.33
C SER A 243 -8.61 -8.95 11.45
N LEU A 244 -8.86 -9.39 10.21
CA LEU A 244 -7.78 -9.77 9.30
C LEU A 244 -7.13 -8.54 8.66
N GLY A 245 -7.93 -7.57 8.25
CA GLY A 245 -7.48 -6.34 7.62
C GLY A 245 -6.72 -5.41 8.57
N SER A 246 -6.97 -5.51 9.89
CA SER A 246 -6.26 -4.70 10.89
C SER A 246 -4.74 -4.93 10.87
N ALA A 247 -4.25 -6.08 10.43
CA ALA A 247 -2.82 -6.32 10.28
C ALA A 247 -2.19 -5.37 9.22
N GLY A 248 -2.85 -5.20 8.07
CA GLY A 248 -2.40 -4.28 7.02
C GLY A 248 -2.60 -2.81 7.40
N PHE A 249 -3.73 -2.50 8.04
CA PHE A 249 -4.03 -1.18 8.57
C PHE A 249 -2.97 -0.71 9.58
N ILE A 250 -2.66 -1.54 10.57
CA ILE A 250 -1.62 -1.28 11.58
C ILE A 250 -0.26 -1.11 10.90
N MET A 251 0.08 -1.97 9.94
CA MET A 251 1.34 -1.87 9.21
C MET A 251 1.49 -0.53 8.49
N GLN A 252 0.43 -0.02 7.89
CA GLN A 252 0.45 1.28 7.20
C GLN A 252 0.60 2.44 8.18
N LEU A 253 -0.14 2.44 9.29
CA LEU A 253 -0.02 3.45 10.33
C LEU A 253 1.36 3.43 11.00
N THR A 254 1.90 2.26 11.29
CA THR A 254 3.22 2.14 11.92
C THR A 254 4.36 2.54 10.99
N ASN A 255 4.22 2.38 9.66
CA ASN A 255 5.18 2.94 8.71
C ASN A 255 5.22 4.46 8.78
N SER A 256 4.05 5.12 8.84
CA SER A 256 3.98 6.58 9.02
C SER A 256 4.59 7.02 10.36
N LEU A 257 4.32 6.30 11.45
CA LEU A 257 4.92 6.56 12.75
C LEU A 257 6.45 6.48 12.70
N VAL A 258 7.01 5.43 12.09
CA VAL A 258 8.46 5.27 11.94
C VAL A 258 9.05 6.44 11.15
N THR A 259 8.41 6.87 10.07
CA THR A 259 8.86 8.02 9.26
C THR A 259 8.90 9.30 10.11
N ILE A 260 7.87 9.55 10.91
CA ILE A 260 7.81 10.70 11.81
C ILE A 260 8.94 10.63 12.84
N CYS A 261 9.17 9.48 13.48
CA CYS A 261 10.23 9.30 14.46
C CYS A 261 11.62 9.51 13.83
N CYS A 262 11.87 8.90 12.67
CA CYS A 262 13.14 9.05 11.96
C CYS A 262 13.41 10.51 11.59
N ASN A 263 12.42 11.20 11.01
CA ASN A 263 12.57 12.60 10.61
C ASN A 263 12.78 13.51 11.84
N SER A 264 12.06 13.27 12.95
CA SER A 264 12.23 14.03 14.20
C SER A 264 13.65 13.90 14.77
N VAL A 265 14.18 12.66 14.80
CA VAL A 265 15.53 12.41 15.30
C VAL A 265 16.59 13.01 14.35
N LEU A 266 16.46 12.79 13.04
CA LEU A 266 17.38 13.31 12.04
C LEU A 266 17.41 14.83 12.00
N SER A 267 16.26 15.50 12.11
CA SER A 267 16.16 16.96 12.23
C SER A 267 16.96 17.49 13.42
N GLY A 268 16.87 16.79 14.57
CA GLY A 268 17.55 17.19 15.80
C GLY A 268 19.07 17.02 15.80
N ILE A 269 19.61 16.03 15.07
CA ILE A 269 21.05 15.70 15.11
C ILE A 269 21.79 15.97 13.81
N GLY A 270 21.12 15.98 12.66
CA GLY A 270 21.71 16.14 11.34
C GLY A 270 21.15 17.29 10.52
N GLY A 271 20.09 17.96 11.03
CA GLY A 271 19.43 19.07 10.35
C GLY A 271 18.67 18.67 9.08
N ASP A 272 18.32 19.66 8.27
CA ASP A 272 17.50 19.47 7.06
C ASP A 272 18.19 18.65 5.97
N VAL A 273 19.52 18.61 5.97
CA VAL A 273 20.34 17.79 5.07
C VAL A 273 19.96 16.31 5.22
N TYR A 274 19.93 15.80 6.45
CA TYR A 274 19.62 14.40 6.69
C TYR A 274 18.14 14.05 6.55
N ILE A 275 17.24 15.03 6.63
CA ILE A 275 15.84 14.84 6.22
C ILE A 275 15.77 14.61 4.70
N SER A 276 16.56 15.37 3.93
CA SER A 276 16.67 15.20 2.47
C SER A 276 17.26 13.84 2.11
N VAL A 277 18.34 13.42 2.79
CA VAL A 277 18.92 12.08 2.64
C VAL A 277 17.88 10.99 2.92
N MET A 278 17.12 11.08 4.02
CA MET A 278 16.07 10.10 4.36
C MET A 278 14.93 10.07 3.33
N THR A 279 14.61 11.21 2.73
CA THR A 279 13.61 11.31 1.67
C THR A 279 14.06 10.57 0.41
N ILE A 280 15.34 10.71 0.02
CA ILE A 280 15.92 9.97 -1.11
C ILE A 280 15.94 8.46 -0.82
N VAL A 281 16.44 8.06 0.36
CA VAL A 281 16.45 6.65 0.80
C VAL A 281 15.04 6.05 0.77
N SER A 282 14.04 6.78 1.26
CA SER A 282 12.64 6.35 1.26
C SER A 282 12.06 6.23 -0.15
N SER A 283 12.47 7.10 -1.07
CA SER A 283 12.05 7.06 -2.49
C SER A 283 12.64 5.84 -3.20
N VAL A 284 13.93 5.56 -3.01
CA VAL A 284 14.58 4.34 -3.51
C VAL A 284 13.89 3.10 -2.92
N ARG A 285 13.60 3.11 -1.63
CA ARG A 285 12.87 2.03 -0.96
C ARG A 285 11.53 1.78 -1.63
N GLN A 286 10.71 2.81 -1.83
CA GLN A 286 9.39 2.67 -2.46
C GLN A 286 9.51 2.06 -3.87
N MET A 287 10.49 2.49 -4.64
CA MET A 287 10.74 1.97 -5.99
C MET A 287 11.08 0.47 -5.95
N VAL A 288 11.95 0.06 -5.03
CA VAL A 288 12.41 -1.34 -4.91
C VAL A 288 11.34 -2.25 -4.28
N GLU A 289 10.53 -1.75 -3.35
CA GLU A 289 9.45 -2.53 -2.72
C GLU A 289 8.25 -2.75 -3.64
N THR A 290 8.03 -1.89 -4.64
CA THR A 290 6.85 -1.96 -5.53
C THR A 290 6.69 -3.33 -6.22
N PRO A 291 7.72 -3.94 -6.84
CA PRO A 291 7.60 -5.29 -7.40
C PRO A 291 7.36 -6.38 -6.34
N ILE A 292 7.92 -6.22 -5.14
CA ILE A 292 7.72 -7.17 -4.04
C ILE A 292 6.23 -7.17 -3.62
N TYR A 293 5.62 -5.99 -3.51
CA TYR A 293 4.18 -5.86 -3.26
C TYR A 293 3.34 -6.51 -4.36
N ALA A 294 3.68 -6.28 -5.62
CA ALA A 294 2.95 -6.85 -6.76
C ALA A 294 2.99 -8.39 -6.76
N ILE A 295 4.14 -8.99 -6.48
CA ILE A 295 4.31 -10.45 -6.38
C ILE A 295 3.49 -11.01 -5.20
N ASN A 296 3.54 -10.34 -4.04
CA ASN A 296 2.78 -10.74 -2.85
C ASN A 296 1.26 -10.68 -3.08
N GLU A 297 0.77 -9.56 -3.60
CA GLU A 297 -0.66 -9.36 -3.86
C GLU A 297 -1.18 -10.30 -4.96
N GLY A 298 -0.37 -10.56 -6.00
CA GLY A 298 -0.71 -11.54 -7.04
C GLY A 298 -0.76 -12.99 -6.53
N THR A 299 0.08 -13.33 -5.53
CA THR A 299 0.14 -14.68 -4.97
C THR A 299 -0.92 -14.92 -3.88
N SER A 300 -1.34 -13.89 -3.16
CA SER A 300 -2.28 -14.00 -2.04
C SER A 300 -3.61 -14.70 -2.39
N PRO A 301 -4.31 -14.39 -3.49
CA PRO A 301 -5.53 -15.09 -3.89
C PRO A 301 -5.30 -16.58 -4.17
N ILE A 302 -4.17 -16.93 -4.76
CA ILE A 302 -3.81 -18.31 -5.11
C ILE A 302 -3.57 -19.14 -3.85
N LEU A 303 -2.84 -18.56 -2.87
CA LEU A 303 -2.63 -19.18 -1.57
C LEU A 303 -3.96 -19.40 -0.83
N SER A 304 -4.77 -18.36 -0.74
CA SER A 304 -6.05 -18.39 -0.03
C SER A 304 -7.03 -19.39 -0.64
N TYR A 305 -7.13 -19.42 -1.97
CA TYR A 305 -7.99 -20.37 -2.69
C TYR A 305 -7.56 -21.82 -2.46
N ASN A 306 -6.27 -22.14 -2.69
CA ASN A 306 -5.77 -23.50 -2.52
C ASN A 306 -5.78 -23.96 -1.07
N TYR A 307 -5.62 -23.05 -0.11
CA TYR A 307 -5.81 -23.35 1.31
C TYR A 307 -7.27 -23.70 1.61
N GLY A 308 -8.22 -22.92 1.09
CA GLY A 308 -9.64 -23.22 1.20
C GLY A 308 -10.03 -24.56 0.57
N ALA A 309 -9.47 -24.88 -0.59
CA ALA A 309 -9.66 -26.12 -1.33
C ALA A 309 -8.94 -27.34 -0.70
N GLN A 310 -8.27 -27.18 0.44
CA GLN A 310 -7.52 -28.23 1.15
C GLN A 310 -6.46 -28.91 0.26
N ARG A 311 -5.68 -28.10 -0.48
CA ARG A 311 -4.61 -28.56 -1.39
C ARG A 311 -3.22 -28.22 -0.83
N PRO A 312 -2.73 -28.90 0.20
CA PRO A 312 -1.49 -28.53 0.90
C PRO A 312 -0.26 -28.53 -0.03
N LYS A 313 -0.20 -29.44 -1.00
CA LYS A 313 0.91 -29.48 -1.98
C LYS A 313 0.97 -28.20 -2.84
N LYS A 314 -0.20 -27.68 -3.30
CA LYS A 314 -0.25 -26.44 -4.08
C LYS A 314 0.08 -25.22 -3.20
N VAL A 315 -0.38 -25.19 -1.96
CA VAL A 315 -0.05 -24.12 -0.99
C VAL A 315 1.46 -24.07 -0.73
N LYS A 316 2.10 -25.21 -0.39
CA LYS A 316 3.56 -25.27 -0.17
C LYS A 316 4.34 -24.84 -1.42
N LYS A 317 3.92 -25.30 -2.60
CA LYS A 317 4.54 -24.90 -3.87
C LYS A 317 4.38 -23.41 -4.12
N ALA A 318 3.21 -22.82 -3.84
CA ALA A 318 2.99 -21.38 -4.03
C ALA A 318 3.85 -20.53 -3.08
N ILE A 319 4.01 -20.96 -1.83
CA ILE A 319 4.92 -20.31 -0.85
C ILE A 319 6.38 -20.40 -1.32
N CYS A 320 6.81 -21.56 -1.80
CA CYS A 320 8.16 -21.75 -2.31
C CYS A 320 8.42 -20.84 -3.54
N VAL A 321 7.49 -20.82 -4.50
CA VAL A 321 7.60 -19.97 -5.70
C VAL A 321 7.61 -18.50 -5.32
N LEU A 322 6.70 -18.06 -4.43
CA LEU A 322 6.67 -16.69 -3.90
C LEU A 322 8.02 -16.30 -3.28
N THR A 323 8.53 -17.14 -2.40
CA THR A 323 9.81 -16.89 -1.70
C THR A 323 10.96 -16.80 -2.70
N CYS A 324 11.05 -17.75 -3.64
CA CYS A 324 12.12 -17.74 -4.66
C CYS A 324 12.03 -16.51 -5.56
N MET A 325 10.84 -16.14 -6.05
CA MET A 325 10.67 -14.97 -6.93
C MET A 325 11.10 -13.68 -6.21
N ILE A 326 10.67 -13.48 -4.98
CA ILE A 326 11.01 -12.30 -4.19
C ILE A 326 12.51 -12.28 -3.91
N LEU A 327 13.11 -13.37 -3.43
CA LEU A 327 14.54 -13.43 -3.12
C LEU A 327 15.41 -13.19 -4.35
N ILE A 328 15.06 -13.75 -5.53
CA ILE A 328 15.79 -13.52 -6.77
C ILE A 328 15.71 -12.04 -7.14
N TYR A 329 14.52 -11.45 -7.13
CA TYR A 329 14.34 -10.03 -7.44
C TYR A 329 15.14 -9.16 -6.47
N THR A 330 15.02 -9.43 -5.17
CA THR A 330 15.72 -8.63 -4.14
C THR A 330 17.23 -8.77 -4.21
N ALA A 331 17.76 -9.96 -4.53
CA ALA A 331 19.19 -10.12 -4.71
C ALA A 331 19.70 -9.25 -5.86
N ILE A 332 18.94 -9.14 -6.97
CA ILE A 332 19.27 -8.26 -8.09
C ILE A 332 19.18 -6.78 -7.64
N ALA A 333 18.06 -6.38 -7.05
CA ALA A 333 17.84 -5.00 -6.61
C ALA A 333 18.88 -4.58 -5.55
N TRP A 334 19.17 -5.45 -4.58
CA TRP A 334 20.17 -5.22 -3.56
C TRP A 334 21.57 -5.07 -4.17
N SER A 335 21.92 -5.88 -5.16
CA SER A 335 23.20 -5.74 -5.87
C SER A 335 23.30 -4.37 -6.53
N VAL A 336 22.25 -3.88 -7.20
CA VAL A 336 22.26 -2.53 -7.78
C VAL A 336 22.43 -1.46 -6.70
N ILE A 337 21.74 -1.59 -5.57
CA ILE A 337 21.86 -0.62 -4.46
C ILE A 337 23.28 -0.56 -3.88
N ILE A 338 23.94 -1.69 -3.75
CA ILE A 338 25.27 -1.75 -3.11
C ILE A 338 26.39 -1.35 -4.10
N PHE A 339 26.29 -1.79 -5.35
CA PHE A 339 27.38 -1.57 -6.34
C PHE A 339 27.20 -0.28 -7.15
N GLU A 340 25.95 0.16 -7.40
CA GLU A 340 25.63 1.34 -8.21
C GLU A 340 24.68 2.31 -7.46
N PRO A 341 24.98 2.70 -6.19
CA PRO A 341 24.10 3.58 -5.41
C PRO A 341 23.93 4.96 -6.04
N GLU A 342 25.00 5.49 -6.68
CA GLU A 342 24.99 6.81 -7.31
C GLU A 342 23.98 6.88 -8.46
N PHE A 343 23.84 5.82 -9.24
CA PHE A 343 22.82 5.73 -10.30
C PHE A 343 21.41 5.90 -9.73
N LEU A 344 21.10 5.22 -8.62
CA LEU A 344 19.77 5.30 -7.97
C LEU A 344 19.53 6.67 -7.35
N ILE A 345 20.54 7.25 -6.70
CA ILE A 345 20.44 8.59 -6.10
C ILE A 345 20.25 9.63 -7.19
N GLY A 346 20.96 9.52 -8.33
CA GLY A 346 20.88 10.42 -9.46
C GLY A 346 19.50 10.50 -10.12
N ILE A 347 18.62 9.50 -9.92
CA ILE A 347 17.22 9.56 -10.35
C ILE A 347 16.44 10.62 -9.54
N PHE A 348 16.81 10.86 -8.27
CA PHE A 348 16.06 11.72 -7.34
C PHE A 348 16.75 13.05 -7.04
N SER A 349 18.08 13.12 -7.10
CA SER A 349 18.87 14.32 -6.82
C SER A 349 20.11 14.40 -7.67
N THR A 350 20.42 15.61 -8.13
CA THR A 350 21.68 15.95 -8.84
C THR A 350 22.65 16.71 -7.94
N ASP A 351 22.34 16.86 -6.66
CA ASP A 351 23.14 17.60 -5.70
C ASP A 351 24.36 16.76 -5.28
N SER A 352 25.55 17.22 -5.64
CA SER A 352 26.80 16.55 -5.34
C SER A 352 27.20 16.61 -3.86
N GLU A 353 26.71 17.61 -3.12
CA GLU A 353 27.02 17.74 -1.68
C GLU A 353 26.31 16.68 -0.86
N LEU A 354 25.08 16.29 -1.27
CA LEU A 354 24.30 15.24 -0.63
C LEU A 354 24.72 13.83 -1.03
N LEU A 355 25.47 13.67 -2.12
CA LEU A 355 25.73 12.37 -2.73
C LEU A 355 26.44 11.40 -1.77
N ALA A 356 27.49 11.85 -1.08
CA ALA A 356 28.26 11.02 -0.17
C ALA A 356 27.44 10.50 1.01
N ASP A 357 26.67 11.38 1.64
CA ASP A 357 25.78 11.04 2.75
C ASP A 357 24.65 10.10 2.30
N CYS A 358 24.09 10.33 1.11
CA CYS A 358 23.07 9.45 0.54
C CYS A 358 23.62 8.05 0.23
N VAL A 359 24.84 7.93 -0.31
CA VAL A 359 25.49 6.62 -0.58
C VAL A 359 25.70 5.85 0.71
N GLU A 360 26.23 6.50 1.74
CA GLU A 360 26.45 5.84 3.04
C GLU A 360 25.12 5.43 3.68
N ALA A 361 24.15 6.32 3.73
CA ALA A 361 22.82 6.07 4.30
C ALA A 361 22.09 4.93 3.56
N LEU A 362 22.18 4.91 2.22
CA LEU A 362 21.55 3.89 1.40
C LEU A 362 22.17 2.51 1.66
N LYS A 363 23.48 2.39 1.70
CA LYS A 363 24.19 1.14 2.00
C LYS A 363 23.87 0.62 3.40
N LEU A 364 23.82 1.50 4.40
CA LEU A 364 23.45 1.14 5.77
C LEU A 364 21.98 0.67 5.84
N TYR A 365 21.06 1.45 5.28
CA TYR A 365 19.62 1.18 5.35
C TYR A 365 19.26 -0.14 4.68
N PHE A 366 19.87 -0.47 3.55
CA PHE A 366 19.62 -1.69 2.79
C PHE A 366 20.55 -2.86 3.13
N ALA A 367 21.44 -2.74 4.14
CA ALA A 367 22.42 -3.77 4.49
C ALA A 367 21.80 -5.16 4.71
N ALA A 368 20.59 -5.24 5.29
CA ALA A 368 19.86 -6.48 5.55
C ALA A 368 18.52 -6.56 4.82
N PHE A 369 18.42 -5.98 3.62
CA PHE A 369 17.17 -5.88 2.87
C PHE A 369 16.53 -7.24 2.57
N ILE A 370 17.34 -8.27 2.27
CA ILE A 370 16.88 -9.64 2.03
C ILE A 370 16.04 -10.19 3.20
N PHE A 371 16.35 -9.84 4.44
CA PHE A 371 15.58 -10.28 5.60
C PHE A 371 14.20 -9.62 5.68
N MET A 372 14.02 -8.44 5.08
CA MET A 372 12.71 -7.78 4.99
C MET A 372 11.75 -8.60 4.13
N ASP A 373 12.25 -9.24 3.07
CA ASP A 373 11.43 -10.11 2.21
C ASP A 373 10.86 -11.30 2.95
N LEU A 374 11.63 -11.87 3.86
CA LEU A 374 11.16 -12.96 4.70
C LEU A 374 9.94 -12.54 5.52
N GLN A 375 9.89 -11.29 5.95
CA GLN A 375 8.71 -10.76 6.61
C GLN A 375 7.54 -10.56 5.64
N TYR A 376 7.77 -10.01 4.45
CA TYR A 376 6.69 -9.83 3.46
C TYR A 376 6.07 -11.17 3.05
N VAL A 377 6.88 -12.19 2.81
CA VAL A 377 6.41 -13.55 2.54
C VAL A 377 5.60 -14.09 3.73
N GLY A 378 6.15 -14.03 4.95
CA GLY A 378 5.47 -14.50 6.16
C GLY A 378 4.13 -13.79 6.39
N GLN A 379 4.10 -12.46 6.25
CA GLN A 379 2.89 -11.65 6.39
C GLN A 379 1.82 -12.01 5.33
N THR A 380 2.24 -12.20 4.08
CA THR A 380 1.34 -12.60 2.99
C THR A 380 0.74 -13.97 3.27
N VAL A 381 1.56 -14.92 3.72
CA VAL A 381 1.08 -16.26 4.10
C VAL A 381 0.12 -16.19 5.29
N PHE A 382 0.44 -15.45 6.36
CA PHE A 382 -0.45 -15.31 7.51
C PHE A 382 -1.80 -14.72 7.13
N LYS A 383 -1.82 -13.66 6.32
CA LYS A 383 -3.07 -13.06 5.83
C LYS A 383 -3.84 -14.04 4.95
N SER A 384 -3.17 -14.68 3.99
CA SER A 384 -3.80 -15.60 3.03
C SER A 384 -4.36 -16.86 3.68
N LEU A 385 -3.78 -17.33 4.79
CA LEU A 385 -4.26 -18.47 5.55
C LEU A 385 -5.14 -18.09 6.76
N ASN A 386 -5.58 -16.84 6.84
CA ASN A 386 -6.42 -16.31 7.92
C ASN A 386 -5.81 -16.44 9.33
N LYS A 387 -4.48 -16.31 9.45
CA LYS A 387 -3.76 -16.35 10.72
C LYS A 387 -3.63 -14.93 11.30
N LYS A 388 -4.75 -14.37 11.75
CA LYS A 388 -4.91 -12.97 12.17
C LYS A 388 -3.94 -12.55 13.27
N LYS A 389 -3.80 -13.38 14.34
CA LYS A 389 -2.95 -13.07 15.50
C LYS A 389 -1.49 -12.90 15.10
N GLN A 390 -0.97 -13.81 14.28
CA GLN A 390 0.40 -13.76 13.77
C GLN A 390 0.61 -12.55 12.86
N ALA A 391 -0.35 -12.29 11.95
CA ALA A 391 -0.26 -11.14 11.06
C ALA A 391 -0.21 -9.81 11.82
N ILE A 392 -1.05 -9.60 12.83
CA ILE A 392 -1.06 -8.39 13.67
C ILE A 392 0.23 -8.31 14.50
N PHE A 393 0.62 -9.40 15.16
CA PHE A 393 1.80 -9.43 16.01
C PHE A 393 3.07 -9.01 15.25
N PHE A 394 3.33 -9.61 14.08
CA PHE A 394 4.52 -9.28 13.30
C PHE A 394 4.46 -7.90 12.62
N SER A 395 3.25 -7.35 12.37
CA SER A 395 3.11 -5.96 11.92
C SER A 395 3.57 -4.96 12.99
N LEU A 396 3.27 -5.24 14.26
CA LEU A 396 3.68 -4.39 15.39
C LEU A 396 5.14 -4.62 15.81
N LEU A 397 5.55 -5.90 15.89
CA LEU A 397 6.85 -6.29 16.43
C LEU A 397 7.98 -5.52 15.76
N ARG A 398 8.06 -5.55 14.44
CA ARG A 398 9.17 -4.96 13.71
C ARG A 398 9.19 -3.44 13.84
N LYS A 399 8.08 -2.79 13.56
CA LYS A 399 8.03 -1.32 13.47
C LYS A 399 7.95 -0.64 14.82
N VAL A 400 7.02 -1.04 15.68
CA VAL A 400 6.77 -0.36 16.96
C VAL A 400 7.76 -0.82 18.03
N PHE A 401 8.00 -2.15 18.14
CA PHE A 401 8.81 -2.68 19.24
C PHE A 401 10.31 -2.75 18.94
N ILE A 402 10.71 -2.70 17.67
CA ILE A 402 12.13 -2.76 17.30
C ILE A 402 12.58 -1.45 16.67
N VAL A 403 12.01 -1.00 15.53
CA VAL A 403 12.50 0.17 14.79
C VAL A 403 12.38 1.43 15.62
N VAL A 404 11.21 1.74 16.16
CA VAL A 404 11.01 3.00 16.91
C VAL A 404 11.96 3.11 18.09
N PRO A 405 12.10 2.12 19.01
CA PRO A 405 13.09 2.21 20.08
C PRO A 405 14.53 2.35 19.58
N LEU A 406 14.94 1.58 18.56
CA LEU A 406 16.30 1.66 18.03
C LEU A 406 16.60 3.00 17.37
N THR A 407 15.61 3.64 16.73
CA THR A 407 15.74 4.97 16.14
C THR A 407 16.13 6.04 17.18
N TYR A 408 15.75 5.87 18.44
CA TYR A 408 16.17 6.75 19.55
C TYR A 408 17.42 6.22 20.28
N LEU A 409 17.50 4.91 20.55
CA LEU A 409 18.61 4.33 21.33
C LEU A 409 19.96 4.47 20.62
N PHE A 410 20.04 4.17 19.33
CA PHE A 410 21.31 4.21 18.61
C PHE A 410 21.91 5.60 18.52
N PRO A 411 21.19 6.67 18.14
CA PRO A 411 21.73 8.01 18.11
C PRO A 411 22.11 8.55 19.50
N TYR A 412 21.23 8.38 20.48
CA TYR A 412 21.39 9.07 21.77
C TYR A 412 22.12 8.26 22.84
N ALA A 413 21.80 6.96 22.98
CA ALA A 413 22.42 6.12 24.02
C ALA A 413 23.73 5.48 23.56
N PHE A 414 23.82 5.09 22.28
CA PHE A 414 25.06 4.51 21.72
C PHE A 414 25.91 5.54 20.97
N HIS A 415 25.55 6.81 20.95
CA HIS A 415 26.25 7.91 20.31
C HIS A 415 26.61 7.69 18.83
N MET A 416 25.76 6.95 18.10
CA MET A 416 25.99 6.64 16.69
C MET A 416 25.58 7.77 15.73
N GLY A 417 24.99 8.86 16.25
CA GLY A 417 24.55 9.98 15.43
C GLY A 417 23.51 9.58 14.37
N THR A 418 23.56 10.23 13.21
CA THR A 418 22.63 9.98 12.09
C THR A 418 22.68 8.55 11.56
N LYS A 419 23.87 7.92 11.55
CA LYS A 419 24.08 6.53 11.12
C LYS A 419 23.22 5.54 11.94
N GLY A 420 23.01 5.83 13.24
CA GLY A 420 22.20 5.01 14.10
C GLY A 420 20.71 4.95 13.66
N VAL A 421 20.18 6.04 13.11
CA VAL A 421 18.81 6.07 12.58
C VAL A 421 18.67 5.13 11.38
N PHE A 422 19.62 5.18 10.43
CA PHE A 422 19.62 4.32 9.26
C PHE A 422 19.88 2.84 9.60
N LEU A 423 20.63 2.56 10.66
CA LEU A 423 20.93 1.19 11.10
C LEU A 423 19.75 0.50 11.82
N ALA A 424 18.78 1.26 12.35
CA ALA A 424 17.62 0.71 13.03
C ALA A 424 16.78 -0.22 12.12
N GLU A 425 16.62 0.13 10.86
CA GLU A 425 15.83 -0.66 9.89
C GLU A 425 16.47 -2.03 9.57
N PRO A 426 17.75 -2.14 9.16
CA PRO A 426 18.35 -3.45 8.86
C PRO A 426 18.38 -4.39 10.07
N ILE A 427 18.65 -3.90 11.27
CA ILE A 427 18.60 -4.74 12.48
C ILE A 427 17.19 -5.27 12.73
N SER A 428 16.19 -4.41 12.55
CA SER A 428 14.79 -4.83 12.66
C SER A 428 14.40 -5.87 11.61
N ASN A 429 14.94 -5.75 10.40
CA ASN A 429 14.72 -6.70 9.30
C ASN A 429 15.28 -8.07 9.65
N VAL A 430 16.52 -8.14 10.16
CA VAL A 430 17.14 -9.42 10.60
C VAL A 430 16.29 -10.08 11.69
N ILE A 431 15.97 -9.35 12.74
CA ILE A 431 15.24 -9.92 13.88
C ILE A 431 13.79 -10.21 13.49
N GLY A 432 13.04 -9.20 13.04
CA GLY A 432 11.62 -9.31 12.76
C GLY A 432 11.32 -10.19 11.55
N GLY A 433 12.10 -10.06 10.48
CA GLY A 433 11.96 -10.86 9.26
C GLY A 433 12.23 -12.34 9.51
N SER A 434 13.34 -12.66 10.17
CA SER A 434 13.69 -14.06 10.50
C SER A 434 12.65 -14.70 11.42
N LEU A 435 12.24 -14.02 12.49
CA LEU A 435 11.22 -14.53 13.42
C LEU A 435 9.87 -14.75 12.72
N CYS A 436 9.46 -13.83 11.85
CA CYS A 436 8.24 -13.94 11.07
C CYS A 436 8.27 -15.18 10.17
N PHE A 437 9.35 -15.36 9.42
CA PHE A 437 9.52 -16.47 8.49
C PHE A 437 9.62 -17.83 9.20
N ILE A 438 10.42 -17.92 10.27
CA ILE A 438 10.54 -19.15 11.08
C ILE A 438 9.17 -19.51 11.67
N THR A 439 8.44 -18.54 12.24
CA THR A 439 7.10 -18.79 12.78
C THR A 439 6.14 -19.29 11.70
N MET A 440 6.22 -18.73 10.48
CA MET A 440 5.46 -19.21 9.33
C MET A 440 5.80 -20.67 9.02
N LEU A 441 7.08 -21.04 8.93
CA LEU A 441 7.50 -22.42 8.64
C LEU A 441 7.02 -23.41 9.73
N VAL A 442 7.15 -23.04 11.00
CA VAL A 442 6.66 -23.88 12.12
C VAL A 442 5.14 -24.05 12.05
N MET A 443 4.41 -22.97 11.76
CA MET A 443 2.96 -22.99 11.59
C MET A 443 2.55 -23.91 10.42
N LEU A 444 3.24 -23.84 9.29
CA LEU A 444 2.97 -24.70 8.12
C LEU A 444 3.17 -26.18 8.43
N LYS A 445 4.21 -26.55 9.18
CA LYS A 445 4.43 -27.95 9.61
C LYS A 445 3.29 -28.50 10.48
N ARG A 446 2.61 -27.61 11.25
CA ARG A 446 1.51 -28.00 12.15
C ARG A 446 0.11 -27.93 11.52
N SER A 447 -0.07 -27.13 10.49
CA SER A 447 -1.40 -26.79 9.94
C SER A 447 -1.65 -27.28 8.52
N ILE A 448 -0.61 -27.75 7.83
CA ILE A 448 -0.60 -28.22 6.44
C ILE A 448 0.34 -29.42 6.29
#